data_9e0db78104125828656ea318bd142fd5
#
_entry.id   9e0db78104125828656ea318bd142fd5
#
_cell.length_a   1.000
_cell.length_b   1.000
_cell.length_c   1.000
_cell.angle_alpha   90.00
_cell.angle_beta   90.00
_cell.angle_gamma   90.00
#
_symmetry.space_group_name_H-M   'P 1'
#
loop_
_entity.id
_entity.type
_entity.pdbx_description
1 polymer ?
#
loop_
_entity_poly.entity_id
_entity_poly.type
_entity_poly.pdbx_seq_one_letter_code
_entity_poly.pdbx_strand_id
1 'polypeptide(L)' 'MIPLEVGLKKAIEWISQSRQDHPGKDLASIIDEACRKFDLSPMQADFLYRHFTR' A
#
# COMPACT_ATOMS: atom_id res chain seq x y z
N MET A 1 -15.57 4.22 -13.25
CA MET A 1 -14.64 4.86 -12.31
C MET A 1 -14.53 4.02 -11.04
N ILE A 2 -13.31 3.66 -10.66
CA ILE A 2 -13.09 2.85 -9.46
C ILE A 2 -13.11 3.78 -8.24
N PRO A 3 -13.95 3.50 -7.23
CA PRO A 3 -13.93 4.31 -6.01
C PRO A 3 -12.55 4.28 -5.32
N LEU A 4 -12.17 5.40 -4.71
CA LEU A 4 -10.90 5.50 -3.99
C LEU A 4 -10.74 4.39 -2.94
N GLU A 5 -11.85 4.04 -2.30
CA GLU A 5 -11.87 3.01 -1.27
C GLU A 5 -11.47 1.64 -1.80
N VAL A 6 -11.87 1.32 -3.02
CA VAL A 6 -11.52 0.03 -3.64
C VAL A 6 -10.03 -0.03 -3.94
N GLY A 7 -9.46 1.06 -4.45
CA GLY A 7 -8.02 1.13 -4.70
C GLY A 7 -7.20 0.98 -3.44
N LEU A 8 -7.62 1.68 -2.37
CA LEU A 8 -6.95 1.56 -1.08
C LEU A 8 -7.05 0.16 -0.50
N LYS A 9 -8.23 -0.44 -0.60
CA LYS A 9 -8.44 -1.79 -0.09
C LYS A 9 -7.54 -2.80 -0.79
N LYS A 10 -7.47 -2.71 -2.12
CA LYS A 10 -6.60 -3.60 -2.90
C LYS A 10 -5.13 -3.38 -2.56
N ALA A 11 -4.74 -2.12 -2.36
CA ALA A 11 -3.37 -1.79 -1.98
C ALA A 11 -3.02 -2.38 -0.61
N ILE A 12 -3.93 -2.27 0.34
CA ILE A 12 -3.73 -2.83 1.68
C ILE A 12 -3.55 -4.35 1.61
N GLU A 13 -4.40 -5.02 0.86
CA GLU A 13 -4.30 -6.46 0.68
C GLU A 13 -2.99 -6.85 0.02
N TRP A 14 -2.60 -6.13 -1.01
CA TRP A 14 -1.35 -6.39 -1.73
C TRP A 14 -0.13 -6.17 -0.84
N ILE A 15 -0.13 -5.09 -0.06
CA ILE A 15 0.96 -4.79 0.86
C ILE A 15 1.08 -5.88 1.92
N SER A 16 -0.04 -6.28 2.49
CA SER A 16 -0.06 -7.34 3.50
C SER A 16 0.52 -8.64 2.94
N GLN A 17 0.14 -8.99 1.73
CA GLN A 17 0.64 -10.20 1.08
C GLN A 17 2.14 -10.07 0.79
N SER A 18 2.57 -8.91 0.30
CA SER A 18 3.99 -8.67 0.01
C SER A 18 4.85 -8.77 1.26
N ARG A 19 4.35 -8.31 2.40
CA ARG A 19 5.07 -8.40 3.67
C ARG A 19 5.24 -9.86 4.09
N GLN A 20 4.26 -10.69 3.83
CA GLN A 20 4.35 -12.12 4.13
C GLN A 20 5.32 -12.83 3.19
N ASP A 21 5.28 -12.48 1.91
CA ASP A 21 6.15 -13.10 0.90
C ASP A 21 7.61 -12.65 1.01
N HIS A 22 7.81 -11.40 1.45
CA HIS A 22 9.13 -10.79 1.52
C HIS A 22 9.33 -10.11 2.87
N PRO A 23 9.45 -10.88 3.96
CA PRO A 23 9.52 -10.29 5.31
C PRO A 23 10.75 -9.42 5.55
N GLY A 24 11.80 -9.60 4.75
CA GLY A 24 13.00 -8.78 4.86
C GLY A 24 12.95 -7.49 4.07
N LYS A 25 11.89 -7.28 3.28
CA LYS A 25 11.77 -6.09 2.45
C LYS A 25 11.25 -4.91 3.28
N ASP A 26 11.81 -3.73 3.00
CA ASP A 26 11.44 -2.51 3.70
C ASP A 26 9.98 -2.13 3.43
N LEU A 27 9.24 -1.80 4.49
CA LEU A 27 7.84 -1.43 4.37
C LEU A 27 7.66 -0.19 3.47
N ALA A 28 8.55 0.79 3.59
CA ALA A 28 8.48 1.99 2.77
C ALA A 28 8.57 1.64 1.28
N SER A 29 9.44 0.71 0.92
CA SER A 29 9.59 0.25 -0.47
C SER A 29 8.32 -0.45 -0.95
N ILE A 30 7.71 -1.27 -0.11
CA ILE A 30 6.49 -1.99 -0.47
C ILE A 30 5.34 -1.00 -0.69
N ILE A 31 5.20 -0.01 0.18
CA ILE A 31 4.16 1.00 0.06
C ILE A 31 4.36 1.85 -1.20
N ASP A 32 5.60 2.26 -1.48
CA ASP A 32 5.91 3.02 -2.67
C ASP A 32 5.54 2.24 -3.94
N GLU A 33 5.86 0.96 -3.95
CA GLU A 33 5.54 0.08 -5.06
C GLU A 33 4.02 -0.06 -5.24
N ALA A 34 3.29 -0.19 -4.13
CA ALA A 34 1.84 -0.26 -4.17
C ALA A 34 1.23 1.02 -4.73
N CYS A 35 1.77 2.17 -4.35
CA CYS A 35 1.29 3.46 -4.86
C CYS A 35 1.45 3.56 -6.36
N ARG A 36 2.54 3.05 -6.90
CA ARG A 36 2.77 3.03 -8.36
C ARG A 36 1.85 2.03 -9.05
N LYS A 37 1.71 0.86 -8.44
CA LYS A 37 0.91 -0.23 -9.02
C LYS A 37 -0.58 0.13 -9.10
N PHE A 38 -1.09 0.78 -8.07
CA PHE A 38 -2.51 1.12 -7.96
C PHE A 38 -2.79 2.60 -8.25
N ASP A 39 -1.78 3.34 -8.68
CA ASP A 39 -1.91 4.76 -9.03
C ASP A 39 -2.51 5.58 -7.90
N LEU A 40 -1.96 5.42 -6.70
CA LEU A 40 -2.45 6.12 -5.52
C LEU A 40 -1.83 7.51 -5.40
N SER A 41 -2.62 8.44 -4.82
CA SER A 41 -2.15 9.78 -4.57
C SER A 41 -1.20 9.82 -3.36
N PRO A 42 -0.40 10.91 -3.21
CA PRO A 42 0.45 11.04 -2.03
C PRO A 42 -0.32 11.00 -0.72
N MET A 43 -1.55 11.51 -0.70
CA MET A 43 -2.39 11.47 0.49
C MET A 43 -2.77 10.05 0.86
N GLN A 44 -3.06 9.23 -0.13
CA GLN A 44 -3.36 7.82 0.08
C GLN A 44 -2.12 7.05 0.55
N ALA A 45 -0.96 7.39 0.02
CA ALA A 45 0.30 6.81 0.47
C ALA A 45 0.55 7.11 1.95
N ASP A 46 0.30 8.34 2.37
CA ASP A 46 0.44 8.74 3.77
C ASP A 46 -0.51 7.93 4.66
N PHE A 47 -1.74 7.74 4.21
CA PHE A 47 -2.70 6.90 4.91
C PHE A 47 -2.17 5.48 5.10
N LEU A 48 -1.59 4.90 4.06
CA LEU A 48 -1.03 3.56 4.12
C LEU A 48 0.14 3.47 5.11
N TYR A 49 1.01 4.47 5.10
CA TYR A 49 2.11 4.52 6.08
C TYR A 49 1.59 4.51 7.51
N ARG A 50 0.59 5.33 7.79
CA ARG A 50 0.01 5.40 9.12
C ARG A 50 -0.68 4.10 9.50
N HIS A 51 -1.34 3.46 8.54
CA HIS A 51 -2.05 2.21 8.77
C HIS A 51 -1.09 1.09 9.17
N PHE A 52 0.05 0.99 8.48
CA PHE A 52 0.99 -0.11 8.68
C PHE A 52 2.07 0.17 9.74
N THR A 53 2.22 1.41 10.16
CA THR A 53 3.26 1.77 11.15
C THR A 53 2.73 2.03 12.55
N ARG A 54 1.50 1.71 12.80
CA ARG A 54 0.91 1.85 14.14
C ARG A 54 1.55 0.92 15.14
#